data_b72b7f8b35dc9363263fe368051a6cbc
#
_entry.id   b72b7f8b35dc9363263fe368051a6cbc
#
_cell.length_a   1.000
_cell.length_b   1.000
_cell.length_c   1.000
_cell.angle_alpha   90.00
_cell.angle_beta   90.00
_cell.angle_gamma   90.00
#
_symmetry.space_group_name_H-M   'P 1'
#
loop_
_entity.id
_entity.type
_entity.pdbx_description
1 polymer ?
#
loop_
_entity_poly.entity_id
_entity_poly.type
_entity_poly.pdbx_seq_one_letter_code
_entity_poly.pdbx_strand_id
1 'polypeptide(L)' 'MDHVEAATSLVKKIALPPQYHSVFVKTETNGNGDFARSICVSWHPKFKTPPELPNEYMGYPVTIVDWPKDL' A
#
# COMPACT_ATOMS: atom_id res chain seq x y z
N MET A 1 11.70 -1.48 -12.46
CA MET A 1 10.32 -1.85 -12.09
C MET A 1 9.58 -0.59 -11.65
N ASP A 2 8.38 -0.36 -12.16
CA ASP A 2 7.62 0.81 -11.75
C ASP A 2 6.82 0.54 -10.47
N HIS A 3 6.20 1.60 -9.91
CA HIS A 3 5.50 1.50 -8.65
C HIS A 3 4.22 0.64 -8.73
N VAL A 4 3.60 0.57 -9.91
CA VAL A 4 2.43 -0.30 -10.11
C VAL A 4 2.85 -1.78 -10.05
N GLU A 5 3.95 -2.12 -10.67
CA GLU A 5 4.49 -3.48 -10.61
C GLU A 5 4.90 -3.85 -9.19
N ALA A 6 5.51 -2.91 -8.45
CA ALA A 6 5.88 -3.11 -7.06
C ALA A 6 4.63 -3.37 -6.20
N ALA A 7 3.58 -2.57 -6.37
CA ALA A 7 2.33 -2.76 -5.64
C ALA A 7 1.69 -4.12 -5.96
N THR A 8 1.66 -4.51 -7.23
CA THR A 8 1.12 -5.80 -7.67
C THR A 8 1.89 -6.97 -7.04
N SER A 9 3.21 -6.85 -6.97
CA SER A 9 4.04 -7.87 -6.34
C SER A 9 3.78 -7.95 -4.83
N LEU A 10 3.61 -6.81 -4.18
CA LEU A 10 3.34 -6.75 -2.75
C LEU A 10 1.99 -7.39 -2.40
N VAL A 11 0.97 -7.17 -3.21
CA VAL A 11 -0.36 -7.78 -3.00
C VAL A 11 -0.25 -9.29 -2.87
N LYS A 12 0.59 -9.92 -3.67
CA LYS A 12 0.76 -11.38 -3.66
C LYS A 12 1.40 -11.90 -2.37
N LYS A 13 2.04 -11.03 -1.61
CA LYS A 13 2.70 -11.39 -0.36
C LYS A 13 1.83 -11.16 0.88
N ILE A 14 0.71 -10.47 0.72
CA ILE A 14 -0.20 -10.20 1.82
C ILE A 14 -1.06 -11.44 2.08
N ALA A 15 -1.01 -11.95 3.30
CA ALA A 15 -1.69 -13.19 3.69
C ALA A 15 -3.13 -12.95 4.14
N LEU A 16 -3.86 -12.08 3.44
CA LEU A 16 -5.27 -11.79 3.71
C LEU A 16 -6.10 -12.07 2.46
N PRO A 17 -7.39 -12.45 2.63
CA PRO A 17 -8.28 -12.59 1.47
C PRO A 17 -8.37 -11.29 0.68
N PRO A 18 -8.48 -11.35 -0.65
CA PRO A 18 -8.49 -10.15 -1.49
C PRO A 18 -9.58 -9.13 -1.13
N GLN A 19 -10.74 -9.59 -0.63
CA GLN A 19 -11.82 -8.69 -0.27
C GLN A 19 -11.58 -7.93 1.04
N TYR A 20 -10.53 -8.28 1.78
CA TYR A 20 -10.24 -7.69 3.09
C TYR A 20 -8.98 -6.84 3.12
N HIS A 21 -8.38 -6.60 1.97
CA HIS A 21 -7.26 -5.68 1.90
C HIS A 21 -7.25 -4.94 0.55
N SER A 22 -6.56 -3.82 0.52
CA SER A 22 -6.41 -3.03 -0.70
C SER A 22 -4.98 -2.51 -0.76
N VAL A 23 -4.40 -2.54 -1.94
CA VAL A 23 -3.08 -1.97 -2.20
C VAL A 23 -3.21 -1.04 -3.39
N PHE A 24 -2.76 0.18 -3.26
CA PHE A 24 -2.79 1.15 -4.35
C PHE A 24 -1.53 2.01 -4.28
N VAL A 25 -1.27 2.72 -5.35
CA VAL A 25 -0.12 3.61 -5.44
C VAL A 25 -0.55 5.05 -5.35
N LYS A 26 0.30 5.88 -4.75
CA LYS A 26 0.04 7.29 -4.58
C LYS A 26 1.24 8.07 -5.10
N THR A 27 0.97 9.11 -5.87
CA THR A 27 1.99 10.04 -6.34
C THR A 27 1.67 11.42 -5.77
N GLU A 28 2.62 12.00 -5.08
CA GLU A 28 2.49 13.35 -4.54
C GLU A 28 3.56 14.25 -5.13
N THR A 29 3.20 15.50 -5.37
CA THR A 29 4.16 16.52 -5.81
C THR A 29 4.50 17.39 -4.63
N ASN A 30 5.79 17.51 -4.30
CA ASN A 30 6.22 18.41 -3.24
C ASN A 30 6.31 19.85 -3.78
N GLY A 31 6.60 20.82 -2.89
CA GLY A 31 6.67 22.22 -3.26
C GLY A 31 7.78 22.59 -4.23
N ASN A 32 8.72 21.68 -4.49
CA ASN A 32 9.83 21.88 -5.42
C ASN A 32 9.57 21.26 -6.80
N GLY A 33 8.38 20.71 -7.01
CA GLY A 33 8.03 20.07 -8.28
C GLY A 33 8.49 18.63 -8.41
N ASP A 34 9.08 18.06 -7.36
CA ASP A 34 9.48 16.65 -7.37
C ASP A 34 8.28 15.74 -7.07
N PHE A 35 8.33 14.53 -7.59
CA PHE A 35 7.30 13.53 -7.34
C PHE A 35 7.76 12.54 -6.30
N ALA A 36 6.92 12.30 -5.30
CA ALA A 36 7.11 11.24 -4.34
C ALA A 36 6.07 10.15 -4.61
N ARG A 37 6.51 8.92 -4.82
CA ARG A 37 5.64 7.78 -5.08
C ARG A 37 5.69 6.83 -3.91
N SER A 38 4.52 6.37 -3.47
CA SER A 38 4.43 5.42 -2.37
C SER A 38 3.41 4.34 -2.67
N ILE A 39 3.57 3.21 -1.97
CA ILE A 39 2.61 2.12 -2.01
C ILE A 39 1.76 2.23 -0.75
N CYS A 40 0.44 2.34 -0.92
CA CYS A 40 -0.50 2.46 0.19
C CYS A 40 -1.21 1.14 0.41
N VAL A 41 -1.28 0.71 1.67
CA VAL A 41 -1.91 -0.56 2.06
C VAL A 41 -2.96 -0.29 3.13
N SER A 42 -4.14 -0.89 2.95
CA SER A 42 -5.18 -0.88 3.97
C SER A 42 -5.76 -2.29 4.11
N TRP A 43 -6.33 -2.58 5.27
CA TRP A 43 -7.00 -3.86 5.51
C TRP A 43 -8.22 -3.65 6.38
N HIS A 44 -9.15 -4.59 6.28
CA HIS A 44 -10.41 -4.52 7.01
C HIS A 44 -10.17 -4.55 8.52
N PRO A 45 -10.86 -3.70 9.31
CA PRO A 45 -10.67 -3.65 10.77
C PRO A 45 -11.02 -4.94 11.50
N LYS A 46 -11.66 -5.89 10.84
CA LYS A 46 -11.87 -7.23 11.36
C LYS A 46 -10.55 -7.92 11.74
N PHE A 47 -9.48 -7.62 11.03
CA PHE A 47 -8.16 -8.19 11.26
C PHE A 47 -7.40 -7.27 12.20
N LYS A 48 -7.39 -7.61 13.50
CA LYS A 48 -6.73 -6.81 14.53
C LYS A 48 -5.20 -6.86 14.42
N THR A 49 -4.68 -7.97 13.90
CA THR A 49 -3.26 -8.13 13.68
C THR A 49 -2.96 -7.71 12.25
N PRO A 50 -2.19 -6.64 12.05
CA PRO A 50 -1.87 -6.23 10.68
C PRO A 50 -0.98 -7.26 10.00
N PRO A 51 -1.05 -7.35 8.65
CA PRO A 51 -0.12 -8.19 7.93
C PRO A 51 1.30 -7.67 8.13
N GLU A 52 2.25 -8.58 8.09
CA GLU A 52 3.66 -8.19 8.18
C GLU A 52 4.05 -7.46 6.90
N LEU A 53 4.39 -6.18 7.04
CA LEU A 53 4.70 -5.32 5.90
C LEU A 53 6.07 -4.68 6.08
N PRO A 54 6.86 -4.58 5.00
CA PRO A 54 8.11 -3.83 5.05
C PRO A 54 7.83 -2.32 5.07
N ASN A 55 8.78 -1.53 5.57
CA ASN A 55 8.70 -0.08 5.50
C ASN A 55 8.93 0.45 4.10
N GLU A 56 9.62 -0.33 3.27
CA GLU A 56 9.93 0.00 1.90
C GLU A 56 9.89 -1.27 1.06
N TYR A 57 9.38 -1.18 -0.15
CA TYR A 57 9.29 -2.32 -1.04
C TYR A 57 9.72 -1.91 -2.45
N MET A 58 10.74 -2.57 -2.96
CA MET A 58 11.30 -2.32 -4.30
C MET A 58 11.64 -0.84 -4.54
N GLY A 59 12.14 -0.17 -3.49
CA GLY A 59 12.54 1.22 -3.57
C GLY A 59 11.43 2.23 -3.32
N TYR A 60 10.21 1.78 -3.00
CA TYR A 60 9.07 2.66 -2.71
C TYR A 60 8.65 2.54 -1.26
N PRO A 61 8.38 3.67 -0.57
CA PRO A 61 7.89 3.60 0.80
C PRO A 61 6.52 2.92 0.85
N VAL A 62 6.30 2.15 1.91
CA VAL A 62 5.01 1.50 2.16
C VAL A 62 4.31 2.27 3.28
N THR A 63 3.12 2.80 2.97
CA THR A 63 2.32 3.60 3.90
C THR A 63 1.05 2.86 4.25
N ILE A 64 0.73 2.84 5.54
CA ILE A 64 -0.52 2.25 6.02
C ILE A 64 -1.59 3.33 6.01
N VAL A 65 -2.74 3.03 5.42
CA VAL A 65 -3.87 3.97 5.37
C VAL A 65 -5.12 3.31 5.94
N ASP A 66 -6.09 4.13 6.32
CA ASP A 66 -7.33 3.65 6.90
C ASP A 66 -8.18 2.91 5.87
N TRP A 67 -8.90 1.90 6.34
CA TRP A 67 -9.86 1.18 5.51
C TRP A 67 -11.08 2.08 5.25
N PRO A 68 -11.54 2.19 4.00
CA PRO A 68 -12.73 3.00 3.70
C PRO A 68 -13.97 2.46 4.41
N LYS A 69 -14.72 3.37 5.05
CA LYS A 69 -15.89 2.97 5.83
C LYS A 69 -17.10 2.57 4.98
N ASP A 70 -17.09 2.96 3.72
CA ASP A 70 -18.22 2.75 2.81
C ASP A 70 -18.09 1.48 1.96
N LEU A 71 -17.13 0.63 2.27
CA LEU A 71 -16.94 -0.64 1.57
C LEU A 71 -17.53 -1.82 2.34
#